data_40413f315032ee9e7a56b9790568e55f
#
_entry.id   40413f315032ee9e7a56b9790568e55f
#
_cell.length_a   1.000
_cell.length_b   1.000
_cell.length_c   1.000
_cell.angle_alpha   90.00
_cell.angle_beta   90.00
_cell.angle_gamma   90.00
#
_symmetry.space_group_name_H-M   'P 1'
#
loop_
_entity.id
_entity.type
_entity.pdbx_description
1 polymer ?
#
loop_
_entity_poly.entity_id
_entity_poly.type
_entity_poly.pdbx_seq_one_letter_code
_entity_poly.pdbx_strand_id
1 'polypeptide(L)'
;MTKPVFRFAPSPNGRLHLGHAYSALLNADFAKRFGGRFLLRIEDIDIARCRPEFEAAIYEDLAWLGLVWESPVRRQSEHFSDYRAAFLRLKEKGAVYPCFCSRKDIAAVIACREAETDRPWPRDPDGTPLYPGTCRNLSDEEAERRIASGEPHAWRLDNAQPQRMLPGPYRYRRFDREGREEIVAADPWRWGDAVIVRKETPTSYHLSVVADDALQGITHVARGQDLEAATDLHVLLQTLLGLPTPLYHHHELVLDPTGDKLAKSRQSTSLAEARAAGLDPQAIRRRLGFQSIFRRSGSGSPSKMRQTKQER
;
A
#
# COMPACT_ATOMS: atom_id res chain seq x y z
N MET A 1 20.35 10.50 -14.46
CA MET A 1 19.34 10.35 -13.41
C MET A 1 18.41 9.22 -13.80
N THR A 2 18.08 8.31 -12.89
CA THR A 2 17.09 7.24 -13.12
C THR A 2 15.71 7.86 -13.25
N LYS A 3 14.88 7.35 -14.18
CA LYS A 3 13.50 7.83 -14.36
C LYS A 3 12.68 7.57 -13.08
N PRO A 4 11.84 8.51 -12.64
CA PRO A 4 10.90 8.26 -11.54
C PRO A 4 10.00 7.06 -11.83
N VAL A 5 9.70 6.27 -10.80
CA VAL A 5 8.82 5.10 -10.92
C VAL A 5 7.68 5.25 -9.93
N PHE A 6 6.47 5.25 -10.45
CA PHE A 6 5.20 5.35 -9.71
C PHE A 6 4.45 4.05 -9.81
N ARG A 7 3.55 3.78 -8.85
CA ARG A 7 2.67 2.62 -8.91
C ARG A 7 1.27 2.93 -8.39
N PHE A 8 0.28 2.32 -9.01
CA PHE A 8 -1.03 2.08 -8.41
C PHE A 8 -1.11 0.62 -7.95
N ALA A 9 -1.53 0.40 -6.71
CA ALA A 9 -1.41 -0.90 -6.07
C ALA A 9 -2.72 -1.29 -5.35
N PRO A 10 -3.79 -1.63 -6.11
CA PRO A 10 -5.07 -1.99 -5.54
C PRO A 10 -5.11 -3.43 -5.03
N SER A 11 -5.90 -3.66 -3.96
CA SER A 11 -6.25 -5.01 -3.52
C SER A 11 -7.57 -5.47 -4.18
N PRO A 12 -7.61 -6.68 -4.80
CA PRO A 12 -8.80 -7.22 -5.47
C PRO A 12 -9.79 -7.84 -4.47
N ASN A 13 -10.10 -7.14 -3.38
CA ASN A 13 -11.05 -7.53 -2.35
C ASN A 13 -12.42 -6.84 -2.49
N GLY A 14 -12.68 -6.22 -3.64
CA GLY A 14 -13.90 -5.52 -4.01
C GLY A 14 -13.68 -4.68 -5.26
N ARG A 15 -14.77 -4.09 -5.79
CA ARG A 15 -14.73 -3.24 -6.98
C ARG A 15 -14.07 -1.89 -6.71
N LEU A 16 -13.50 -1.30 -7.74
CA LEU A 16 -12.93 0.06 -7.65
C LEU A 16 -14.05 1.10 -7.57
N HIS A 17 -13.80 2.19 -6.85
CA HIS A 17 -14.66 3.37 -6.74
C HIS A 17 -13.89 4.64 -7.12
N LEU A 18 -14.53 5.81 -7.10
CA LEU A 18 -13.92 7.09 -7.50
C LEU A 18 -12.62 7.42 -6.77
N GLY A 19 -12.49 7.06 -5.49
CA GLY A 19 -11.24 7.26 -4.74
C GLY A 19 -10.08 6.45 -5.30
N HIS A 20 -10.32 5.20 -5.73
CA HIS A 20 -9.32 4.39 -6.42
C HIS A 20 -8.99 4.96 -7.81
N ALA A 21 -10.01 5.41 -8.56
CA ALA A 21 -9.80 6.08 -9.84
C ALA A 21 -8.92 7.33 -9.68
N TYR A 22 -9.18 8.14 -8.65
CA TYR A 22 -8.37 9.31 -8.36
C TYR A 22 -6.91 8.95 -8.09
N SER A 23 -6.66 7.98 -7.21
CA SER A 23 -5.30 7.53 -6.91
C SER A 23 -4.57 6.98 -8.13
N ALA A 24 -5.25 6.17 -8.97
CA ALA A 24 -4.68 5.63 -10.20
C ALA A 24 -4.34 6.73 -11.21
N LEU A 25 -5.28 7.66 -11.44
CA LEU A 25 -5.09 8.79 -12.34
C LEU A 25 -3.97 9.73 -11.87
N LEU A 26 -3.88 9.99 -10.56
CA LEU A 26 -2.83 10.83 -9.98
C LEU A 26 -1.43 10.22 -10.18
N ASN A 27 -1.26 8.92 -9.93
CA ASN A 27 0.01 8.23 -10.16
C ASN A 27 0.41 8.25 -11.64
N ALA A 28 -0.54 8.04 -12.55
CA ALA A 28 -0.29 8.12 -13.99
C ALA A 28 0.03 9.55 -14.45
N ASP A 29 -0.62 10.56 -13.87
CA ASP A 29 -0.34 11.97 -14.15
C ASP A 29 1.07 12.35 -13.70
N PHE A 30 1.45 12.01 -12.48
CA PHE A 30 2.81 12.23 -11.99
C PHE A 30 3.84 11.53 -12.88
N ALA A 31 3.63 10.24 -13.20
CA ALA A 31 4.52 9.51 -14.09
C ALA A 31 4.71 10.25 -15.44
N LYS A 32 3.62 10.71 -16.04
CA LYS A 32 3.68 11.48 -17.29
C LYS A 32 4.39 12.82 -17.14
N ARG A 33 4.04 13.60 -16.12
CA ARG A 33 4.58 14.95 -15.88
C ARG A 33 6.06 14.95 -15.54
N PHE A 34 6.50 13.94 -14.78
CA PHE A 34 7.90 13.82 -14.37
C PHE A 34 8.73 12.93 -15.32
N GLY A 35 8.18 12.54 -16.48
CA GLY A 35 8.87 11.71 -17.47
C GLY A 35 9.25 10.32 -16.93
N GLY A 36 8.46 9.83 -15.98
CA GLY A 36 8.68 8.57 -15.26
C GLY A 36 7.94 7.39 -15.85
N ARG A 37 7.88 6.33 -15.06
CA ARG A 37 7.23 5.05 -15.36
C ARG A 37 6.00 4.87 -14.47
N PHE A 38 4.97 4.20 -14.97
CA PHE A 38 3.75 3.88 -14.22
C PHE A 38 3.53 2.37 -14.19
N LEU A 39 3.53 1.79 -13.01
CA LEU A 39 3.35 0.37 -12.75
C LEU A 39 1.98 0.10 -12.12
N LEU A 40 1.43 -1.06 -12.43
CA LEU A 40 0.32 -1.65 -11.69
C LEU A 40 0.84 -2.81 -10.87
N ARG A 41 0.40 -2.91 -9.61
CA ARG A 41 0.63 -4.06 -8.73
C ARG A 41 -0.68 -4.52 -8.14
N ILE A 42 -0.91 -5.83 -8.08
CA ILE A 42 -2.09 -6.42 -7.43
C ILE A 42 -1.70 -6.85 -6.01
N GLU A 43 -2.35 -6.23 -5.01
CA GLU A 43 -2.09 -6.51 -3.59
C GLU A 43 -3.09 -7.54 -3.06
N ASP A 44 -2.82 -8.80 -3.32
CA ASP A 44 -3.69 -9.96 -3.09
C ASP A 44 -3.13 -10.94 -2.04
N ILE A 45 -2.36 -10.45 -1.07
CA ILE A 45 -1.82 -11.28 0.03
C ILE A 45 -2.91 -11.96 0.87
N ASP A 46 -4.09 -11.39 0.95
CA ASP A 46 -5.25 -11.96 1.63
C ASP A 46 -6.09 -12.78 0.64
N ILE A 47 -5.61 -13.99 0.36
CA ILE A 47 -6.20 -14.89 -0.64
C ILE A 47 -7.69 -15.18 -0.34
N ALA A 48 -8.09 -15.19 0.95
CA ALA A 48 -9.47 -15.48 1.33
C ALA A 48 -10.46 -14.39 0.92
N ARG A 49 -10.02 -13.13 0.87
CA ARG A 49 -10.85 -11.97 0.49
C ARG A 49 -10.65 -11.51 -0.94
N CYS A 50 -9.51 -11.85 -1.55
CA CYS A 50 -9.21 -11.50 -2.93
C CYS A 50 -9.85 -12.49 -3.89
N ARG A 51 -10.46 -11.98 -4.97
CA ARG A 51 -11.19 -12.79 -5.94
C ARG A 51 -10.78 -12.46 -7.37
N PRO A 52 -10.66 -13.48 -8.26
CA PRO A 52 -10.25 -13.26 -9.64
C PRO A 52 -11.16 -12.29 -10.40
N GLU A 53 -12.49 -12.31 -10.13
CA GLU A 53 -13.43 -11.38 -10.74
C GLU A 53 -13.20 -9.91 -10.37
N PHE A 54 -12.69 -9.64 -9.17
CA PHE A 54 -12.34 -8.27 -8.77
C PHE A 54 -11.01 -7.84 -9.39
N GLU A 55 -10.07 -8.78 -9.57
CA GLU A 55 -8.83 -8.48 -10.29
C GLU A 55 -9.11 -8.17 -11.78
N ALA A 56 -9.91 -9.00 -12.44
CA ALA A 56 -10.33 -8.72 -13.82
C ALA A 56 -11.01 -7.34 -13.95
N ALA A 57 -11.90 -7.02 -13.01
CA ALA A 57 -12.56 -5.70 -12.97
C ALA A 57 -11.57 -4.54 -12.78
N ILE A 58 -10.47 -4.73 -12.01
CA ILE A 58 -9.42 -3.71 -11.89
C ILE A 58 -8.80 -3.39 -13.25
N TYR A 59 -8.41 -4.40 -14.03
CA TYR A 59 -7.82 -4.19 -15.35
C TYR A 59 -8.81 -3.51 -16.30
N GLU A 60 -10.07 -3.97 -16.32
CA GLU A 60 -11.12 -3.38 -17.15
C GLU A 60 -11.39 -1.91 -16.79
N ASP A 61 -11.53 -1.60 -15.51
CA ASP A 61 -11.84 -0.24 -15.04
C ASP A 61 -10.68 0.73 -15.32
N LEU A 62 -9.44 0.29 -15.13
CA LEU A 62 -8.25 1.11 -15.43
C LEU A 62 -8.09 1.34 -16.95
N ALA A 63 -8.30 0.30 -17.76
CA ALA A 63 -8.28 0.42 -19.22
C ALA A 63 -9.41 1.34 -19.71
N TRP A 64 -10.62 1.22 -19.16
CA TRP A 64 -11.73 2.12 -19.45
C TRP A 64 -11.42 3.58 -19.10
N LEU A 65 -10.74 3.82 -18.00
CA LEU A 65 -10.22 5.15 -17.65
C LEU A 65 -9.10 5.62 -18.59
N GLY A 66 -8.65 4.80 -19.55
CA GLY A 66 -7.59 5.12 -20.50
C GLY A 66 -6.19 5.06 -19.91
N LEU A 67 -6.02 4.38 -18.78
CA LEU A 67 -4.71 4.18 -18.17
C LEU A 67 -3.94 3.05 -18.89
N VAL A 68 -2.64 3.24 -19.04
CA VAL A 68 -1.69 2.26 -19.57
C VAL A 68 -0.58 2.12 -18.56
N TRP A 69 -0.24 0.90 -18.22
CA TRP A 69 0.82 0.54 -17.26
C TRP A 69 1.81 -0.43 -17.88
N GLU A 70 2.96 -0.59 -17.24
CA GLU A 70 3.99 -1.51 -17.70
C GLU A 70 3.67 -2.96 -17.31
N SER A 71 4.10 -3.89 -18.16
CA SER A 71 4.01 -5.34 -17.93
C SER A 71 5.40 -5.93 -17.67
N PRO A 72 5.49 -7.04 -16.92
CA PRO A 72 4.40 -7.77 -16.28
C PRO A 72 3.85 -7.07 -15.04
N VAL A 73 2.56 -7.28 -14.73
CA VAL A 73 1.96 -6.84 -13.46
C VAL A 73 2.39 -7.79 -12.36
N ARG A 74 2.95 -7.26 -11.26
CA ARG A 74 3.30 -8.05 -10.09
C ARG A 74 2.05 -8.35 -9.26
N ARG A 75 1.82 -9.63 -8.92
CA ARG A 75 0.78 -10.11 -8.02
C ARG A 75 1.44 -10.58 -6.74
N GLN A 76 1.05 -10.04 -5.61
CA GLN A 76 1.72 -10.32 -4.34
C GLN A 76 1.62 -11.80 -3.92
N SER A 77 0.49 -12.45 -4.21
CA SER A 77 0.27 -13.88 -3.89
C SER A 77 1.26 -14.83 -4.59
N GLU A 78 1.89 -14.40 -5.67
CA GLU A 78 2.90 -15.18 -6.40
C GLU A 78 4.32 -15.01 -5.84
N HIS A 79 4.50 -14.14 -4.82
CA HIS A 79 5.81 -13.70 -4.35
C HIS A 79 6.01 -13.79 -2.81
N PHE A 80 5.33 -14.70 -2.15
CA PHE A 80 5.50 -14.91 -0.70
C PHE A 80 6.92 -15.25 -0.28
N SER A 81 7.73 -15.84 -1.19
CA SER A 81 9.15 -16.10 -0.95
C SER A 81 9.96 -14.83 -0.70
N ASP A 82 9.64 -13.73 -1.41
CA ASP A 82 10.34 -12.45 -1.26
C ASP A 82 10.05 -11.84 0.11
N TYR A 83 8.79 -11.93 0.56
CA TYR A 83 8.39 -11.43 1.87
C TYR A 83 8.96 -12.28 3.01
N ARG A 84 9.06 -13.60 2.79
CA ARG A 84 9.73 -14.48 3.72
C ARG A 84 11.22 -14.12 3.86
N ALA A 85 11.90 -13.84 2.76
CA ALA A 85 13.30 -13.41 2.79
C ALA A 85 13.46 -12.09 3.56
N ALA A 86 12.58 -11.11 3.33
CA ALA A 86 12.58 -9.86 4.09
C ALA A 86 12.31 -10.09 5.58
N PHE A 87 11.34 -10.94 5.92
CA PHE A 87 11.06 -11.32 7.30
C PHE A 87 12.26 -11.99 7.98
N LEU A 88 12.94 -12.93 7.32
CA LEU A 88 14.10 -13.61 7.91
C LEU A 88 15.22 -12.61 8.25
N ARG A 89 15.44 -11.59 7.41
CA ARG A 89 16.40 -10.52 7.71
C ARG A 89 16.02 -9.70 8.95
N LEU A 90 14.70 -9.47 9.18
CA LEU A 90 14.24 -8.83 10.42
C LEU A 90 14.44 -9.74 11.63
N LYS A 91 14.21 -11.05 11.47
CA LYS A 91 14.42 -12.05 12.53
C LYS A 91 15.90 -12.17 12.90
N GLU A 92 16.80 -12.24 11.94
CA GLU A 92 18.27 -12.26 12.15
C GLU A 92 18.76 -11.04 12.94
N LYS A 93 18.10 -9.89 12.77
CA LYS A 93 18.40 -8.66 13.51
C LYS A 93 17.78 -8.62 14.92
N GLY A 94 17.02 -9.65 15.32
CA GLY A 94 16.26 -9.65 16.56
C GLY A 94 15.17 -8.57 16.63
N ALA A 95 14.72 -8.08 15.44
CA ALA A 95 13.73 -7.00 15.38
C ALA A 95 12.29 -7.49 15.49
N VAL A 96 12.06 -8.80 15.52
CA VAL A 96 10.72 -9.41 15.58
C VAL A 96 10.69 -10.58 16.55
N TYR A 97 9.53 -10.80 17.16
CA TYR A 97 9.30 -11.93 18.06
C TYR A 97 7.96 -12.61 17.78
N PRO A 98 7.77 -13.90 18.12
CA PRO A 98 6.51 -14.62 17.90
C PRO A 98 5.45 -14.22 18.93
N CYS A 99 4.21 -14.06 18.47
CA CYS A 99 3.06 -13.74 19.31
C CYS A 99 1.96 -14.79 19.13
N PHE A 100 1.66 -15.49 20.19
CA PHE A 100 0.67 -16.59 20.20
C PHE A 100 -0.73 -16.13 20.61
N CYS A 101 -0.86 -14.91 21.16
CA CYS A 101 -2.14 -14.38 21.64
C CYS A 101 -3.23 -14.39 20.55
N SER A 102 -4.44 -14.76 20.92
CA SER A 102 -5.64 -14.48 20.16
C SER A 102 -6.07 -13.02 20.36
N ARG A 103 -7.01 -12.54 19.53
CA ARG A 103 -7.63 -11.22 19.75
C ARG A 103 -8.33 -11.11 21.10
N LYS A 104 -8.92 -12.22 21.57
CA LYS A 104 -9.60 -12.30 22.87
C LYS A 104 -8.60 -12.17 24.02
N ASP A 105 -7.45 -12.84 23.94
CA ASP A 105 -6.41 -12.74 24.96
C ASP A 105 -5.87 -11.31 25.08
N ILE A 106 -5.61 -10.65 23.94
CA ILE A 106 -5.18 -9.26 23.91
C ILE A 106 -6.22 -8.34 24.56
N ALA A 107 -7.49 -8.50 24.20
CA ALA A 107 -8.58 -7.70 24.75
C ALA A 107 -8.73 -7.90 26.26
N ALA A 108 -8.60 -9.13 26.76
CA ALA A 108 -8.69 -9.43 28.19
C ALA A 108 -7.54 -8.76 28.99
N VAL A 109 -6.29 -8.82 28.49
CA VAL A 109 -5.15 -8.14 29.13
C VAL A 109 -5.34 -6.63 29.14
N ILE A 110 -5.84 -6.05 28.06
CA ILE A 110 -6.08 -4.61 27.98
C ILE A 110 -7.16 -4.18 29.00
N ALA A 111 -8.29 -4.90 29.04
CA ALA A 111 -9.36 -4.59 29.98
C ALA A 111 -8.91 -4.66 31.45
N CYS A 112 -8.07 -5.66 31.79
CA CYS A 112 -7.50 -5.76 33.13
C CYS A 112 -6.62 -4.53 33.45
N ARG A 113 -5.74 -4.13 32.54
CA ARG A 113 -4.86 -2.97 32.74
C ARG A 113 -5.62 -1.63 32.78
N GLU A 114 -6.67 -1.48 31.97
CA GLU A 114 -7.55 -0.30 32.06
C GLU A 114 -8.24 -0.20 33.43
N ALA A 115 -8.73 -1.35 33.95
CA ALA A 115 -9.35 -1.40 35.27
C ALA A 115 -8.36 -1.12 36.41
N GLU A 116 -7.12 -1.59 36.29
CA GLU A 116 -6.05 -1.34 37.29
C GLU A 116 -5.59 0.12 37.32
N THR A 117 -5.55 0.79 36.17
CA THR A 117 -4.95 2.12 36.03
C THR A 117 -5.98 3.25 35.97
N ASP A 118 -7.25 2.93 35.78
CA ASP A 118 -8.33 3.88 35.50
C ASP A 118 -8.03 4.81 34.33
N ARG A 119 -7.34 4.28 33.30
CA ARG A 119 -6.94 5.02 32.11
C ARG A 119 -7.24 4.22 30.84
N PRO A 120 -7.70 4.88 29.75
CA PRO A 120 -7.91 4.21 28.49
C PRO A 120 -6.57 3.70 27.92
N TRP A 121 -6.61 2.49 27.32
CA TRP A 121 -5.44 1.91 26.69
C TRP A 121 -5.01 2.69 25.43
N PRO A 122 -3.72 2.95 25.24
CA PRO A 122 -3.24 3.67 24.07
C PRO A 122 -3.55 2.91 22.78
N ARG A 123 -3.75 3.68 21.70
CA ARG A 123 -4.11 3.17 20.38
C ARG A 123 -3.08 3.58 19.35
N ASP A 124 -2.95 2.76 18.32
CA ASP A 124 -2.18 3.09 17.13
C ASP A 124 -2.91 4.14 16.26
N PRO A 125 -2.26 4.67 15.22
CA PRO A 125 -2.89 5.66 14.34
C PRO A 125 -4.16 5.21 13.62
N ASP A 126 -4.37 3.90 13.47
CA ASP A 126 -5.60 3.32 12.89
C ASP A 126 -6.71 3.12 13.94
N GLY A 127 -6.46 3.51 15.19
CA GLY A 127 -7.39 3.38 16.30
C GLY A 127 -7.42 1.99 16.93
N THR A 128 -6.53 1.06 16.54
CA THR A 128 -6.42 -0.26 17.15
C THR A 128 -5.66 -0.16 18.48
N PRO A 129 -6.12 -0.82 19.56
CA PRO A 129 -5.37 -0.83 20.80
C PRO A 129 -3.95 -1.37 20.59
N LEU A 130 -2.95 -0.68 21.13
CA LEU A 130 -1.57 -1.14 21.06
C LEU A 130 -1.43 -2.52 21.72
N TYR A 131 -0.59 -3.36 21.15
CA TYR A 131 -0.33 -4.67 21.72
C TYR A 131 0.33 -4.56 23.11
N PRO A 132 -0.18 -5.26 24.14
CA PRO A 132 0.30 -5.10 25.51
C PRO A 132 1.67 -5.75 25.80
N GLY A 133 2.32 -6.36 24.81
CA GLY A 133 3.64 -6.96 24.96
C GLY A 133 3.66 -8.34 25.61
N THR A 134 2.54 -9.02 25.76
CA THR A 134 2.40 -10.28 26.51
C THR A 134 3.42 -11.35 26.09
N CYS A 135 3.71 -11.50 24.79
CA CYS A 135 4.66 -12.51 24.30
C CYS A 135 6.08 -11.96 24.08
N ARG A 136 6.32 -10.67 24.29
CA ARG A 136 7.64 -10.06 24.03
C ARG A 136 8.76 -10.66 24.89
N ASN A 137 8.45 -11.02 26.12
CA ASN A 137 9.41 -11.51 27.10
C ASN A 137 9.38 -13.04 27.25
N LEU A 138 8.83 -13.78 26.31
CA LEU A 138 8.99 -15.24 26.27
C LEU A 138 10.48 -15.57 26.09
N SER A 139 10.95 -16.62 26.79
CA SER A 139 12.29 -17.13 26.52
C SER A 139 12.35 -17.74 25.11
N ASP A 140 13.54 -17.73 24.52
CA ASP A 140 13.73 -18.35 23.19
C ASP A 140 13.34 -19.82 23.21
N GLU A 141 13.66 -20.57 24.27
CA GLU A 141 13.30 -21.98 24.45
C GLU A 141 11.77 -22.19 24.45
N GLU A 142 11.04 -21.35 25.18
CA GLU A 142 9.58 -21.42 25.24
C GLU A 142 8.95 -21.04 23.88
N ALA A 143 9.46 -19.99 23.23
CA ALA A 143 9.01 -19.58 21.92
C ALA A 143 9.24 -20.69 20.86
N GLU A 144 10.44 -21.27 20.84
CA GLU A 144 10.79 -22.36 19.92
C GLU A 144 9.96 -23.62 20.18
N ARG A 145 9.76 -24.00 21.44
CA ARG A 145 8.92 -25.12 21.83
C ARG A 145 7.48 -24.96 21.30
N ARG A 146 6.89 -23.78 21.45
CA ARG A 146 5.54 -23.47 20.98
C ARG A 146 5.46 -23.44 19.45
N ILE A 147 6.47 -22.92 18.78
CA ILE A 147 6.56 -22.95 17.31
C ILE A 147 6.68 -24.39 16.81
N ALA A 148 7.57 -25.19 17.44
CA ALA A 148 7.78 -26.60 17.07
C ALA A 148 6.54 -27.48 17.29
N SER A 149 5.69 -27.15 18.27
CA SER A 149 4.39 -27.80 18.49
C SER A 149 3.33 -27.43 17.45
N GLY A 150 3.63 -26.53 16.52
CA GLY A 150 2.70 -26.05 15.49
C GLY A 150 1.65 -25.07 16.01
N GLU A 151 1.88 -24.42 17.17
CA GLU A 151 0.93 -23.44 17.71
C GLU A 151 0.82 -22.23 16.77
N PRO A 152 -0.40 -21.83 16.34
CA PRO A 152 -0.59 -20.70 15.44
C PRO A 152 -0.08 -19.40 16.07
N HIS A 153 0.83 -18.70 15.39
CA HIS A 153 1.44 -17.49 15.87
C HIS A 153 1.60 -16.42 14.77
N ALA A 154 1.60 -15.19 15.18
CA ALA A 154 1.99 -14.04 14.36
C ALA A 154 3.43 -13.65 14.73
N TRP A 155 4.09 -12.88 13.85
CA TRP A 155 5.34 -12.21 14.20
C TRP A 155 5.09 -10.72 14.33
N ARG A 156 5.51 -10.17 15.46
CA ARG A 156 5.41 -8.75 15.76
C ARG A 156 6.77 -8.08 15.73
N LEU A 157 6.78 -6.82 15.30
CA LEU A 157 7.93 -5.97 15.49
C LEU A 157 8.16 -5.80 17.00
N ASP A 158 9.40 -6.02 17.45
CA ASP A 158 9.80 -5.64 18.81
C ASP A 158 10.16 -4.15 18.81
N ASN A 159 9.19 -3.31 19.14
CA ASN A 159 9.37 -1.86 19.08
C ASN A 159 10.51 -1.33 20.00
N ALA A 160 10.87 -2.06 21.04
CA ALA A 160 11.93 -1.66 21.95
C ALA A 160 13.35 -1.93 21.40
N GLN A 161 13.52 -2.96 20.56
CA GLN A 161 14.83 -3.31 20.00
C GLN A 161 15.33 -2.29 18.97
N PRO A 162 14.58 -1.94 17.91
CA PRO A 162 14.98 -0.90 16.97
C PRO A 162 15.21 0.45 17.66
N GLN A 163 14.41 0.79 18.67
CA GLN A 163 14.58 2.05 19.39
C GLN A 163 15.94 2.12 20.09
N ARG A 164 16.45 1.00 20.62
CA ARG A 164 17.78 0.93 21.22
C ARG A 164 18.90 0.88 20.20
N MET A 165 18.72 0.14 19.11
CA MET A 165 19.76 -0.08 18.10
C MET A 165 19.88 1.06 17.09
N LEU A 166 18.76 1.66 16.74
CA LEU A 166 18.62 2.71 15.72
C LEU A 166 17.70 3.82 16.25
N PRO A 167 18.13 4.63 17.22
CA PRO A 167 17.25 5.56 17.94
C PRO A 167 16.62 6.66 17.07
N GLY A 168 17.00 6.79 15.82
CA GLY A 168 16.52 7.84 14.93
C GLY A 168 17.45 9.06 14.87
N PRO A 169 17.00 10.19 14.41
CA PRO A 169 15.63 10.51 13.97
C PRO A 169 15.23 9.84 12.64
N TYR A 170 13.98 9.36 12.57
CA TYR A 170 13.41 8.84 11.33
C TYR A 170 12.80 9.97 10.52
N ARG A 171 13.02 9.97 9.21
CA ARG A 171 12.54 11.01 8.30
C ARG A 171 12.26 10.43 6.94
N TYR A 172 11.32 11.03 6.21
CA TYR A 172 11.09 10.77 4.80
C TYR A 172 10.92 12.08 4.03
N ARG A 173 11.02 12.04 2.73
CA ARG A 173 10.73 13.18 1.86
C ARG A 173 9.30 13.09 1.35
N ARG A 174 8.54 14.15 1.51
CA ARG A 174 7.22 14.35 0.93
C ARG A 174 7.34 15.27 -0.28
N PHE A 175 6.61 14.99 -1.35
CA PHE A 175 6.55 15.85 -2.52
C PHE A 175 5.11 16.32 -2.76
N ASP A 176 4.96 17.53 -3.30
CA ASP A 176 3.69 18.11 -3.67
C ASP A 176 3.35 17.88 -5.15
N ARG A 177 2.22 18.43 -5.62
CA ARG A 177 1.79 18.30 -7.01
C ARG A 177 2.76 18.95 -8.01
N GLU A 178 3.52 19.91 -7.59
CA GLU A 178 4.52 20.64 -8.37
C GLU A 178 5.89 19.96 -8.34
N GLY A 179 6.06 18.93 -7.52
CA GLY A 179 7.33 18.20 -7.34
C GLY A 179 8.28 18.87 -6.34
N ARG A 180 7.81 19.85 -5.56
CA ARG A 180 8.61 20.44 -4.48
C ARG A 180 8.67 19.45 -3.33
N GLU A 181 9.85 19.30 -2.74
CA GLU A 181 10.10 18.33 -1.69
C GLU A 181 10.25 19.01 -0.33
N GLU A 182 9.79 18.33 0.71
CA GLU A 182 10.03 18.70 2.10
C GLU A 182 10.39 17.46 2.93
N ILE A 183 11.12 17.68 4.01
CA ILE A 183 11.49 16.61 4.96
C ILE A 183 10.44 16.55 6.06
N VAL A 184 9.88 15.37 6.27
CA VAL A 184 8.87 15.09 7.30
C VAL A 184 9.48 14.16 8.35
N ALA A 185 9.27 14.48 9.63
CA ALA A 185 9.61 13.59 10.72
C ALA A 185 8.67 12.40 10.76
N ALA A 186 9.20 11.20 10.97
CA ALA A 186 8.44 9.98 11.14
C ALA A 186 8.54 9.50 12.59
N ASP A 187 7.39 9.10 13.17
CA ASP A 187 7.32 8.50 14.50
C ASP A 187 6.81 7.05 14.39
N PRO A 188 7.69 6.09 14.13
CA PRO A 188 7.30 4.68 14.04
C PRO A 188 6.83 4.10 15.38
N TRP A 189 7.20 4.72 16.50
CA TRP A 189 6.96 4.20 17.84
C TRP A 189 5.49 4.21 18.22
N ARG A 190 4.69 5.10 17.63
CA ARG A 190 3.24 5.17 17.84
C ARG A 190 2.48 3.95 17.33
N TRP A 191 3.13 3.07 16.55
CA TRP A 191 2.55 1.81 16.07
C TRP A 191 2.69 0.65 17.07
N GLY A 192 3.49 0.83 18.12
CA GLY A 192 3.79 -0.26 19.06
C GLY A 192 4.37 -1.49 18.34
N ASP A 193 4.06 -2.67 18.86
CA ASP A 193 4.51 -3.93 18.30
C ASP A 193 3.60 -4.37 17.12
N ALA A 194 3.76 -3.72 16.00
CA ALA A 194 2.96 -3.98 14.79
C ALA A 194 3.15 -5.42 14.28
N VAL A 195 2.09 -5.99 13.69
CA VAL A 195 2.15 -7.33 13.08
C VAL A 195 2.88 -7.27 11.75
N ILE A 196 3.97 -8.02 11.62
CA ILE A 196 4.81 -8.13 10.42
C ILE A 196 4.50 -9.38 9.62
N VAL A 197 4.18 -10.49 10.30
CA VAL A 197 3.66 -11.72 9.66
C VAL A 197 2.41 -12.14 10.41
N ARG A 198 1.34 -12.43 9.69
CA ARG A 198 0.05 -12.86 10.25
C ARG A 198 0.04 -14.37 10.52
N LYS A 199 -0.91 -14.85 11.32
CA LYS A 199 -1.09 -16.29 11.58
C LYS A 199 -1.49 -17.05 10.32
N GLU A 200 -2.37 -16.47 9.51
CA GLU A 200 -2.97 -17.11 8.34
C GLU A 200 -2.31 -16.70 7.01
N THR A 201 -1.51 -15.65 7.03
CA THR A 201 -0.86 -15.08 5.82
C THR A 201 0.62 -14.89 6.11
N PRO A 202 1.54 -15.42 5.28
CA PRO A 202 2.97 -15.41 5.57
C PRO A 202 3.63 -14.03 5.42
N THR A 203 2.85 -12.97 5.52
CA THR A 203 3.28 -11.57 5.47
C THR A 203 2.22 -10.64 6.09
N SER A 204 2.43 -9.33 6.01
CA SER A 204 1.45 -8.27 6.26
C SER A 204 1.51 -7.22 5.16
N TYR A 205 0.51 -6.33 5.11
CA TYR A 205 0.52 -5.17 4.21
C TYR A 205 1.84 -4.38 4.34
N HIS A 206 2.26 -4.08 5.56
CA HIS A 206 3.46 -3.25 5.79
C HIS A 206 4.74 -3.89 5.25
N LEU A 207 4.93 -5.19 5.48
CA LEU A 207 6.13 -5.89 5.00
C LEU A 207 6.10 -6.05 3.48
N SER A 208 4.97 -6.49 2.92
CA SER A 208 4.86 -6.75 1.49
C SER A 208 5.02 -5.49 0.65
N VAL A 209 4.37 -4.37 1.03
CA VAL A 209 4.47 -3.12 0.26
C VAL A 209 5.89 -2.54 0.28
N VAL A 210 6.58 -2.62 1.42
CA VAL A 210 7.96 -2.14 1.55
C VAL A 210 8.92 -2.97 0.71
N ALA A 211 8.77 -4.30 0.75
CA ALA A 211 9.59 -5.22 -0.05
C ALA A 211 9.35 -5.01 -1.56
N ASP A 212 8.08 -4.94 -1.97
CA ASP A 212 7.73 -4.77 -3.39
C ASP A 212 8.13 -3.41 -3.94
N ASP A 213 7.95 -2.34 -3.20
CA ASP A 213 8.34 -0.99 -3.64
C ASP A 213 9.87 -0.96 -3.89
N ALA A 214 10.66 -1.62 -3.05
CA ALA A 214 12.10 -1.74 -3.27
C ALA A 214 12.45 -2.63 -4.47
N LEU A 215 11.84 -3.83 -4.58
CA LEU A 215 12.09 -4.79 -5.67
C LEU A 215 11.70 -4.24 -7.05
N GLN A 216 10.61 -3.46 -7.13
CA GLN A 216 10.16 -2.83 -8.36
C GLN A 216 10.86 -1.49 -8.64
N GLY A 217 11.75 -1.05 -7.77
CA GLY A 217 12.48 0.22 -7.91
C GLY A 217 11.55 1.44 -7.85
N ILE A 218 10.48 1.37 -7.04
CA ILE A 218 9.56 2.48 -6.84
C ILE A 218 10.31 3.64 -6.16
N THR A 219 10.28 4.80 -6.79
CA THR A 219 10.91 6.01 -6.28
C THR A 219 9.91 7.01 -5.70
N HIS A 220 8.64 6.90 -6.10
CA HIS A 220 7.58 7.81 -5.70
C HIS A 220 6.31 7.02 -5.35
N VAL A 221 5.78 7.27 -4.16
CA VAL A 221 4.57 6.63 -3.63
C VAL A 221 3.50 7.71 -3.47
N ALA A 222 2.51 7.74 -4.38
CA ALA A 222 1.31 8.55 -4.19
C ALA A 222 0.15 7.64 -3.75
N ARG A 223 -0.49 8.00 -2.62
CA ARG A 223 -1.59 7.21 -2.01
C ARG A 223 -2.49 8.10 -1.16
N GLY A 224 -3.63 7.60 -0.72
CA GLY A 224 -4.55 8.35 0.15
C GLY A 224 -3.92 8.75 1.49
N GLN A 225 -4.33 9.88 2.03
CA GLN A 225 -3.88 10.38 3.33
C GLN A 225 -4.24 9.47 4.50
N ASP A 226 -5.21 8.57 4.33
CA ASP A 226 -5.54 7.54 5.31
C ASP A 226 -4.40 6.53 5.55
N LEU A 227 -3.42 6.48 4.64
CA LEU A 227 -2.20 5.70 4.79
C LEU A 227 -0.98 6.55 5.19
N GLU A 228 -1.17 7.85 5.47
CA GLU A 228 -0.04 8.73 5.82
C GLU A 228 0.69 8.25 7.07
N ALA A 229 -0.05 7.91 8.11
CA ALA A 229 0.53 7.40 9.35
C ALA A 229 1.35 6.10 9.16
N ALA A 230 0.93 5.23 8.23
CA ALA A 230 1.65 4.00 7.92
C ALA A 230 3.05 4.25 7.34
N THR A 231 3.31 5.46 6.82
CA THR A 231 4.64 5.85 6.31
C THR A 231 5.70 5.75 7.38
N ASP A 232 5.38 6.07 8.63
CA ASP A 232 6.31 5.99 9.74
C ASP A 232 6.83 4.57 9.95
N LEU A 233 5.92 3.60 9.96
CA LEU A 233 6.28 2.18 10.09
C LEU A 233 7.03 1.68 8.85
N HIS A 234 6.67 2.17 7.65
CA HIS A 234 7.38 1.80 6.43
C HIS A 234 8.82 2.33 6.43
N VAL A 235 9.05 3.56 6.89
CA VAL A 235 10.41 4.13 7.02
C VAL A 235 11.26 3.31 7.99
N LEU A 236 10.69 2.86 9.12
CA LEU A 236 11.39 1.97 10.05
C LEU A 236 11.75 0.64 9.38
N LEU A 237 10.80 -0.01 8.71
CA LEU A 237 11.05 -1.28 8.01
C LEU A 237 12.09 -1.13 6.90
N GLN A 238 12.04 -0.04 6.12
CA GLN A 238 13.03 0.29 5.09
C GLN A 238 14.43 0.43 5.71
N THR A 239 14.54 1.15 6.83
CA THR A 239 15.81 1.32 7.56
C THR A 239 16.34 -0.01 8.08
N LEU A 240 15.51 -0.81 8.75
CA LEU A 240 15.89 -2.12 9.27
C LEU A 240 16.33 -3.09 8.18
N LEU A 241 15.68 -3.03 7.01
CA LEU A 241 15.99 -3.89 5.88
C LEU A 241 17.09 -3.30 4.95
N GLY A 242 17.56 -2.07 5.19
CA GLY A 242 18.53 -1.41 4.32
C GLY A 242 17.98 -1.17 2.92
N LEU A 243 16.69 -0.84 2.82
CA LEU A 243 15.98 -0.57 1.56
C LEU A 243 15.88 0.93 1.30
N PRO A 244 15.80 1.36 0.05
CA PRO A 244 15.62 2.77 -0.27
C PRO A 244 14.25 3.27 0.24
N THR A 245 14.21 4.51 0.73
CA THR A 245 12.96 5.20 1.09
C THR A 245 12.51 6.03 -0.10
N PRO A 246 11.33 5.75 -0.69
CA PRO A 246 10.78 6.55 -1.78
C PRO A 246 10.33 7.94 -1.29
N LEU A 247 10.05 8.84 -2.22
CA LEU A 247 9.32 10.06 -1.94
C LEU A 247 7.83 9.73 -1.79
N TYR A 248 7.14 10.41 -0.87
CA TYR A 248 5.73 10.17 -0.57
C TYR A 248 4.85 11.37 -0.92
N HIS A 249 3.66 11.10 -1.44
CA HIS A 249 2.59 12.07 -1.61
C HIS A 249 1.30 11.48 -1.07
N HIS A 250 0.73 12.12 -0.05
CA HIS A 250 -0.54 11.71 0.54
C HIS A 250 -1.63 12.65 0.04
N HIS A 251 -2.48 12.14 -0.86
CA HIS A 251 -3.56 12.93 -1.43
C HIS A 251 -4.80 12.88 -0.54
N GLU A 252 -5.60 13.93 -0.60
CA GLU A 252 -6.90 13.99 0.06
C GLU A 252 -7.82 12.86 -0.40
N LEU A 253 -8.69 12.42 0.49
CA LEU A 253 -9.68 11.41 0.17
C LEU A 253 -10.80 12.02 -0.67
N VAL A 254 -11.23 11.27 -1.68
CA VAL A 254 -12.43 11.64 -2.43
C VAL A 254 -13.63 11.31 -1.56
N LEU A 255 -14.40 12.34 -1.21
CA LEU A 255 -15.60 12.21 -0.39
C LEU A 255 -16.84 11.99 -1.29
N ASP A 256 -17.87 11.40 -0.73
CA ASP A 256 -19.18 11.34 -1.35
C ASP A 256 -19.92 12.70 -1.24
N PRO A 257 -21.11 12.86 -1.86
CA PRO A 257 -21.85 14.11 -1.77
C PRO A 257 -22.30 14.49 -0.35
N THR A 258 -22.28 13.54 0.60
CA THR A 258 -22.62 13.78 2.02
C THR A 258 -21.40 14.16 2.86
N GLY A 259 -20.19 14.17 2.26
CA GLY A 259 -18.93 14.47 2.93
C GLY A 259 -18.30 13.27 3.63
N ASP A 260 -18.84 12.07 3.43
CA ASP A 260 -18.27 10.85 3.98
C ASP A 260 -17.21 10.25 3.06
N LYS A 261 -16.22 9.54 3.65
CA LYS A 261 -15.22 8.78 2.91
C LYS A 261 -15.90 7.71 2.05
N LEU A 262 -15.59 7.70 0.74
CA LEU A 262 -16.00 6.61 -0.14
C LEU A 262 -15.39 5.29 0.36
N ALA A 263 -16.22 4.41 0.88
CA ALA A 263 -15.80 3.11 1.39
C ALA A 263 -16.52 1.98 0.65
N LYS A 264 -15.83 0.85 0.47
CA LYS A 264 -16.39 -0.36 -0.16
C LYS A 264 -17.65 -0.90 0.54
N SER A 265 -17.85 -0.57 1.81
CA SER A 265 -18.98 -1.03 2.64
C SER A 265 -20.22 -0.13 2.59
N ARG A 266 -20.12 1.07 2.03
CA ARG A 266 -21.24 2.04 1.94
C ARG A 266 -21.53 2.32 0.47
N GLN A 267 -22.43 1.59 -0.18
CA GLN A 267 -23.11 1.85 -1.47
C GLN A 267 -22.49 2.92 -2.42
N SER A 268 -21.18 3.11 -2.39
CA SER A 268 -20.48 3.97 -3.34
C SER A 268 -20.55 3.32 -4.71
N THR A 269 -21.14 3.99 -5.69
CA THR A 269 -21.18 3.52 -7.08
C THR A 269 -19.76 3.10 -7.53
N SER A 270 -19.59 1.85 -7.87
CA SER A 270 -18.34 1.32 -8.40
C SER A 270 -18.07 1.86 -9.82
N LEU A 271 -16.81 1.83 -10.26
CA LEU A 271 -16.48 2.19 -11.63
C LEU A 271 -17.16 1.24 -12.65
N ALA A 272 -17.29 -0.04 -12.29
CA ALA A 272 -18.00 -1.02 -13.13
C ALA A 272 -19.48 -0.67 -13.30
N GLU A 273 -20.16 -0.22 -12.24
CA GLU A 273 -21.55 0.26 -12.31
C GLU A 273 -21.66 1.55 -13.11
N ALA A 274 -20.73 2.48 -12.91
CA ALA A 274 -20.66 3.71 -13.70
C ALA A 274 -20.50 3.42 -15.19
N ARG A 275 -19.62 2.48 -15.55
CA ARG A 275 -19.41 2.02 -16.92
C ARG A 275 -20.66 1.34 -17.49
N ALA A 276 -21.30 0.45 -16.72
CA ALA A 276 -22.53 -0.22 -17.12
C ALA A 276 -23.69 0.76 -17.35
N ALA A 277 -23.74 1.86 -16.59
CA ALA A 277 -24.69 2.95 -16.77
C ALA A 277 -24.35 3.87 -17.95
N GLY A 278 -23.30 3.57 -18.73
CA GLY A 278 -22.91 4.34 -19.92
C GLY A 278 -22.22 5.67 -19.61
N LEU A 279 -21.67 5.87 -18.40
CA LEU A 279 -20.90 7.07 -18.11
C LEU A 279 -19.65 7.15 -18.99
N ASP A 280 -19.38 8.36 -19.49
CA ASP A 280 -18.15 8.64 -20.23
C ASP A 280 -16.93 8.65 -19.27
N PRO A 281 -15.87 7.87 -19.53
CA PRO A 281 -14.67 7.90 -18.73
C PRO A 281 -14.01 9.29 -18.70
N GLN A 282 -14.20 10.11 -19.75
CA GLN A 282 -13.75 11.49 -19.77
C GLN A 282 -14.51 12.35 -18.74
N ALA A 283 -15.79 12.09 -18.52
CA ALA A 283 -16.58 12.78 -17.50
C ALA A 283 -16.03 12.46 -16.10
N ILE A 284 -15.68 11.20 -15.82
CA ILE A 284 -15.02 10.80 -14.56
C ILE A 284 -13.68 11.52 -14.41
N ARG A 285 -12.84 11.54 -15.44
CA ARG A 285 -11.54 12.23 -15.39
C ARG A 285 -11.71 13.74 -15.18
N ARG A 286 -12.67 14.39 -15.86
CA ARG A 286 -12.98 15.82 -15.64
C ARG A 286 -13.40 16.09 -14.20
N ARG A 287 -14.33 15.27 -13.67
CA ARG A 287 -14.80 15.38 -12.28
C ARG A 287 -13.67 15.27 -11.26
N LEU A 288 -12.67 14.41 -11.53
CA LEU A 288 -11.52 14.18 -10.67
C LEU A 288 -10.33 15.13 -10.96
N GLY A 289 -10.45 16.08 -11.91
CA GLY A 289 -9.43 17.09 -12.20
C GLY A 289 -8.33 16.67 -13.19
N PHE A 290 -8.53 15.57 -13.94
CA PHE A 290 -7.51 14.99 -14.84
C PHE A 290 -7.85 15.16 -16.34
N GLN A 291 -8.16 16.38 -16.77
CA GLN A 291 -8.58 16.64 -18.16
C GLN A 291 -7.46 16.49 -19.19
N SER A 292 -6.21 16.76 -18.82
CA SER A 292 -5.08 16.95 -19.75
C SER A 292 -4.23 15.69 -19.99
N ILE A 293 -4.38 14.64 -19.17
CA ILE A 293 -3.48 13.48 -19.20
C ILE A 293 -3.54 12.73 -20.54
N PHE A 294 -4.70 12.79 -21.24
CA PHE A 294 -5.03 11.95 -22.39
C PHE A 294 -5.30 12.71 -23.69
N ARG A 295 -4.84 13.94 -23.82
CA ARG A 295 -4.83 14.58 -25.17
C ARG A 295 -3.92 13.77 -26.08
N ARG A 296 -4.49 13.10 -27.08
CA ARG A 296 -3.72 12.50 -28.17
C ARG A 296 -2.78 13.56 -28.72
N SER A 297 -1.48 13.32 -28.71
CA SER A 297 -0.52 14.08 -29.47
C SER A 297 -0.87 13.95 -30.95
N GLY A 298 -1.32 15.06 -31.54
CA GLY A 298 -1.35 15.31 -32.97
C GLY A 298 -2.14 14.33 -33.83
N SER A 299 -3.27 14.79 -34.33
CA SER A 299 -3.82 14.34 -35.60
C SER A 299 -2.81 14.62 -36.72
N GLY A 300 -1.90 13.69 -36.96
CA GLY A 300 -1.17 13.62 -38.22
C GLY A 300 -2.18 13.23 -39.30
N SER A 301 -2.56 14.15 -40.19
CA SER A 301 -3.33 13.84 -41.41
C SER A 301 -2.65 12.72 -42.18
N PRO A 302 -3.38 11.73 -42.67
CA PRO A 302 -2.81 10.73 -43.56
C PRO A 302 -2.38 11.44 -44.85
N SER A 303 -1.09 11.48 -45.12
CA SER A 303 -0.54 11.93 -46.40
C SER A 303 -1.09 11.04 -47.47
N LYS A 304 -1.81 11.63 -48.45
CA LYS A 304 -2.29 10.98 -49.68
C LYS A 304 -1.10 10.32 -50.36
N MET A 305 -1.08 9.01 -50.37
CA MET A 305 -0.20 8.18 -51.17
C MET A 305 -0.62 8.39 -52.63
N ARG A 306 0.19 9.15 -53.41
CA ARG A 306 0.05 9.27 -54.84
C ARG A 306 0.29 7.90 -55.50
N GLN A 307 -0.76 7.35 -56.09
CA GLN A 307 -0.62 6.26 -57.06
C GLN A 307 0.08 6.81 -58.29
N THR A 308 1.30 6.42 -58.53
CA THR A 308 1.94 6.52 -59.84
C THR A 308 1.51 5.33 -60.65
N LYS A 309 0.64 5.60 -61.64
CA LYS A 309 0.43 4.71 -62.80
C LYS A 309 1.75 4.58 -63.53
N GLN A 310 2.24 3.37 -63.71
CA GLN A 310 3.17 3.02 -64.77
C GLN A 310 2.42 2.27 -65.85
N GLU A 311 2.25 2.98 -66.98
CA GLU A 311 1.96 2.37 -68.28
C GLU A 311 3.25 1.87 -68.87
N ARG A 312 3.22 0.66 -69.40
CA ARG A 312 3.83 -0.12 -70.46
C ARG A 312 4.44 -1.42 -69.99
#